data_07b45db613eb0bd1d9eb6febf641dadf
#
_entry.id   07b45db613eb0bd1d9eb6febf641dadf
#
_cell.length_a   1.000
_cell.length_b   1.000
_cell.length_c   1.000
_cell.angle_alpha   90.00
_cell.angle_beta   90.00
_cell.angle_gamma   90.00
#
_symmetry.space_group_name_H-M   'P 1'
#
loop_
_entity.id
_entity.type
_entity.pdbx_description
1 polymer ?
#
loop_
_entity_poly.entity_id
_entity_poly.type
_entity_poly.pdbx_seq_one_letter_code
_entity_poly.pdbx_strand_id
1 'polypeptide(L)'
;MMIDLHNAIKKYGMNITGVIHIGGHVGTEYDEYKKVESIKHMVFYEPDPDNFKKLKSKVSTDKRAICINRALGTFSCEANLHRESGNNGQSNSLLEPFKHTHIYPGIIFDKKLKVKVEPLDKYQTSPVFNFINMDVQGSELNVLLGASKTLNNIDYVMTEVNRDELYKNCAYIEDLDYFLSKYNFERVEEVWDRDNPVWGDALYIKK
;
A
#
# COMPACT_ATOMS: atom_id res chain seq x y z
N MET A 1 -0.93 7.58 5.96
CA MET A 1 -0.01 6.75 6.78
C MET A 1 0.33 7.45 8.07
N MET A 2 0.52 6.69 9.15
CA MET A 2 0.79 7.18 10.51
C MET A 2 2.27 7.20 10.85
N ILE A 3 3.08 6.32 10.23
CA ILE A 3 4.54 6.35 10.36
C ILE A 3 5.07 7.51 9.51
N ASP A 4 5.79 8.43 10.17
CA ASP A 4 6.46 9.54 9.48
C ASP A 4 7.71 9.01 8.75
N LEU A 5 7.69 9.10 7.41
CA LEU A 5 8.74 8.59 6.54
C LEU A 5 10.11 9.23 6.82
N HIS A 6 10.15 10.55 7.04
CA HIS A 6 11.43 11.26 7.25
C HIS A 6 12.06 10.90 8.59
N ASN A 7 11.23 10.74 9.64
CA ASN A 7 11.69 10.27 10.93
C ASN A 7 12.19 8.82 10.85
N ALA A 8 11.48 7.94 10.11
CA ALA A 8 11.90 6.56 9.90
C ALA A 8 13.23 6.49 9.14
N ILE A 9 13.39 7.26 8.04
CA ILE A 9 14.64 7.36 7.29
C ILE A 9 15.81 7.73 8.22
N LYS A 10 15.63 8.77 9.05
CA LYS A 10 16.66 9.22 9.97
C LYS A 10 16.97 8.21 11.07
N LYS A 11 15.92 7.61 11.66
CA LYS A 11 16.02 6.68 12.79
C LYS A 11 16.72 5.39 12.41
N TYR A 12 16.43 4.86 11.23
CA TYR A 12 16.90 3.57 10.77
C TYR A 12 18.01 3.64 9.70
N GLY A 13 18.43 4.85 9.32
CA GLY A 13 19.46 5.04 8.29
C GLY A 13 19.03 4.54 6.90
N MET A 14 17.74 4.66 6.55
CA MET A 14 17.21 4.13 5.30
C MET A 14 17.74 4.93 4.11
N ASN A 15 18.23 4.21 3.08
CA ASN A 15 18.61 4.81 1.79
C ASN A 15 17.63 4.37 0.70
N ILE A 16 16.55 5.12 0.54
CA ILE A 16 15.49 4.82 -0.43
C ILE A 16 15.87 5.40 -1.78
N THR A 17 15.98 4.56 -2.81
CA THR A 17 16.34 4.95 -4.18
C THR A 17 15.15 4.95 -5.14
N GLY A 18 14.20 4.06 -4.92
CA GLY A 18 12.97 3.98 -5.68
C GLY A 18 11.81 3.44 -4.86
N VAL A 19 10.64 4.00 -5.09
CA VAL A 19 9.40 3.73 -4.37
C VAL A 19 8.41 3.00 -5.25
N ILE A 20 7.88 1.89 -4.75
CA ILE A 20 6.68 1.24 -5.26
C ILE A 20 5.54 1.59 -4.29
N HIS A 21 4.64 2.47 -4.69
CA HIS A 21 3.47 2.85 -3.89
C HIS A 21 2.22 2.14 -4.38
N ILE A 22 1.61 1.33 -3.53
CA ILE A 22 0.47 0.48 -3.84
C ILE A 22 -0.73 0.95 -3.04
N GLY A 23 -1.81 1.33 -3.73
CA GLY A 23 -2.93 2.08 -3.18
C GLY A 23 -2.64 3.58 -3.20
N GLY A 24 -2.22 4.10 -4.36
CA GLY A 24 -1.76 5.48 -4.50
C GLY A 24 -2.81 6.56 -4.29
N HIS A 25 -4.09 6.18 -4.25
CA HIS A 25 -5.23 7.08 -4.04
C HIS A 25 -5.11 8.36 -4.89
N VAL A 26 -5.05 9.54 -4.28
CA VAL A 26 -4.85 10.83 -4.96
C VAL A 26 -3.40 11.34 -4.88
N GLY A 27 -2.48 10.53 -4.35
CA GLY A 27 -1.05 10.83 -4.25
C GLY A 27 -0.69 11.70 -3.06
N THR A 28 -1.25 11.46 -1.89
CA THR A 28 -0.94 12.23 -0.68
C THR A 28 0.54 12.11 -0.32
N GLU A 29 1.09 10.90 -0.33
CA GLU A 29 2.46 10.58 0.07
C GLU A 29 3.51 11.03 -0.96
N TYR A 30 3.10 11.30 -2.20
CA TYR A 30 4.02 11.85 -3.22
C TYR A 30 4.73 13.13 -2.75
N ASP A 31 4.05 13.98 -1.98
CA ASP A 31 4.65 15.21 -1.47
C ASP A 31 5.78 14.95 -0.46
N GLU A 32 5.74 13.82 0.25
CA GLU A 32 6.81 13.41 1.15
C GLU A 32 7.98 12.79 0.36
N TYR A 33 7.69 11.96 -0.65
CA TYR A 33 8.74 11.37 -1.48
C TYR A 33 9.58 12.40 -2.21
N LYS A 34 8.97 13.50 -2.66
CA LYS A 34 9.69 14.59 -3.36
C LYS A 34 10.79 15.23 -2.52
N LYS A 35 10.64 15.22 -1.21
CA LYS A 35 11.58 15.84 -0.26
C LYS A 35 12.80 14.95 0.00
N VAL A 36 12.76 13.69 -0.38
CA VAL A 36 13.85 12.73 -0.19
C VAL A 36 14.72 12.72 -1.44
N GLU A 37 15.91 13.32 -1.36
CA GLU A 37 16.81 13.51 -2.51
C GLU A 37 17.30 12.22 -3.15
N SER A 38 17.43 11.12 -2.38
CA SER A 38 17.85 9.81 -2.86
C SER A 38 16.79 9.14 -3.73
N ILE A 39 15.51 9.49 -3.62
CA ILE A 39 14.42 8.91 -4.41
C ILE A 39 14.50 9.44 -5.86
N LYS A 40 14.86 8.55 -6.78
CA LYS A 40 15.00 8.84 -8.21
C LYS A 40 13.91 8.22 -9.07
N HIS A 41 13.16 7.25 -8.52
CA HIS A 41 12.12 6.52 -9.24
C HIS A 41 10.91 6.32 -8.33
N MET A 42 9.72 6.52 -8.87
CA MET A 42 8.45 6.29 -8.17
C MET A 42 7.47 5.62 -9.12
N VAL A 43 6.81 4.57 -8.67
CA VAL A 43 5.69 3.98 -9.39
C VAL A 43 4.50 3.87 -8.43
N PHE A 44 3.34 4.31 -8.91
CA PHE A 44 2.09 4.31 -8.15
C PHE A 44 1.10 3.38 -8.82
N TYR A 45 0.46 2.53 -8.03
CA TYR A 45 -0.64 1.67 -8.45
C TYR A 45 -1.92 2.15 -7.77
N GLU A 46 -2.94 2.44 -8.58
CA GLU A 46 -4.26 2.87 -8.08
C GLU A 46 -5.36 2.27 -8.97
N PRO A 47 -6.22 1.39 -8.41
CA PRO A 47 -7.27 0.74 -9.19
C PRO A 47 -8.46 1.64 -9.52
N ASP A 48 -8.83 2.57 -8.62
CA ASP A 48 -9.98 3.45 -8.85
C ASP A 48 -9.66 4.48 -9.95
N PRO A 49 -10.40 4.51 -11.08
CA PRO A 49 -10.06 5.39 -12.19
C PRO A 49 -10.20 6.88 -11.86
N ASP A 50 -11.09 7.24 -10.93
CA ASP A 50 -11.29 8.64 -10.54
C ASP A 50 -10.11 9.12 -9.68
N ASN A 51 -9.67 8.30 -8.72
CA ASN A 51 -8.48 8.57 -7.90
C ASN A 51 -7.23 8.53 -8.76
N PHE A 52 -7.10 7.53 -9.64
CA PHE A 52 -5.98 7.43 -10.59
C PHE A 52 -5.84 8.69 -11.45
N LYS A 53 -6.95 9.25 -11.94
CA LYS A 53 -6.93 10.48 -12.74
C LYS A 53 -6.35 11.66 -11.95
N LYS A 54 -6.76 11.80 -10.67
CA LYS A 54 -6.26 12.85 -9.76
C LYS A 54 -4.77 12.64 -9.47
N LEU A 55 -4.38 11.42 -9.10
CA LEU A 55 -2.99 11.01 -8.87
C LEU A 55 -2.10 11.32 -10.08
N LYS A 56 -2.51 10.84 -11.27
CA LYS A 56 -1.77 11.07 -12.51
C LYS A 56 -1.60 12.55 -12.84
N SER A 57 -2.63 13.35 -12.61
CA SER A 57 -2.55 14.82 -12.76
C SER A 57 -1.55 15.43 -11.79
N LYS A 58 -1.58 15.00 -10.52
CA LYS A 58 -0.70 15.52 -9.45
C LYS A 58 0.79 15.29 -9.74
N VAL A 59 1.14 14.12 -10.26
CA VAL A 59 2.54 13.77 -10.52
C VAL A 59 3.00 14.07 -11.96
N SER A 60 2.13 14.63 -12.80
CA SER A 60 2.32 14.74 -14.27
C SER A 60 3.60 15.46 -14.73
N THR A 61 4.14 16.36 -13.91
CA THR A 61 5.35 17.14 -14.23
C THR A 61 6.64 16.48 -13.71
N ASP A 62 6.55 15.47 -12.87
CA ASP A 62 7.71 14.78 -12.31
C ASP A 62 8.06 13.54 -13.15
N LYS A 63 9.17 13.66 -13.90
CA LYS A 63 9.67 12.57 -14.76
C LYS A 63 10.09 11.31 -14.00
N ARG A 64 10.24 11.39 -12.67
CA ARG A 64 10.56 10.25 -11.79
C ARG A 64 9.34 9.38 -11.51
N ALA A 65 8.13 9.89 -11.73
CA ALA A 65 6.87 9.26 -11.30
C ALA A 65 6.13 8.63 -12.48
N ILE A 66 5.69 7.37 -12.28
CA ILE A 66 4.85 6.62 -13.20
C ILE A 66 3.59 6.20 -12.44
N CYS A 67 2.42 6.29 -13.10
CA CYS A 67 1.15 5.81 -12.52
C CYS A 67 0.58 4.69 -13.38
N ILE A 68 0.09 3.64 -12.73
CA ILE A 68 -0.51 2.47 -13.35
C ILE A 68 -1.91 2.25 -12.76
N ASN A 69 -2.94 2.28 -13.62
CA ASN A 69 -4.31 2.04 -13.17
C ASN A 69 -4.56 0.53 -13.05
N ARG A 70 -4.16 -0.06 -11.94
CA ARG A 70 -4.31 -1.48 -11.59
C ARG A 70 -4.44 -1.65 -10.09
N ALA A 71 -5.18 -2.66 -9.70
CA ALA A 71 -5.03 -3.28 -8.39
C ALA A 71 -3.89 -4.29 -8.45
N LEU A 72 -3.23 -4.52 -7.33
CA LEU A 72 -2.25 -5.59 -7.20
C LEU A 72 -2.78 -6.71 -6.31
N GLY A 73 -2.33 -7.94 -6.58
CA GLY A 73 -2.74 -9.13 -5.85
C GLY A 73 -1.94 -10.35 -6.27
N THR A 74 -2.38 -11.55 -5.85
CA THR A 74 -1.62 -12.80 -6.02
C THR A 74 -1.48 -13.22 -7.49
N PHE A 75 -2.54 -13.01 -8.30
CA PHE A 75 -2.58 -13.46 -9.71
C PHE A 75 -3.44 -12.52 -10.57
N SER A 76 -3.29 -12.64 -11.90
CA SER A 76 -4.06 -11.81 -12.83
C SER A 76 -5.52 -12.25 -12.89
N CYS A 77 -6.44 -11.33 -12.57
CA CYS A 77 -7.89 -11.55 -12.65
C CYS A 77 -8.66 -10.22 -12.77
N GLU A 78 -9.97 -10.30 -12.88
CA GLU A 78 -10.87 -9.18 -12.60
C GLU A 78 -11.50 -9.38 -11.21
N ALA A 79 -11.58 -8.31 -10.44
CA ALA A 79 -12.21 -8.29 -9.13
C ALA A 79 -13.15 -7.08 -8.98
N ASN A 80 -14.02 -7.13 -7.99
CA ASN A 80 -14.82 -5.98 -7.62
C ASN A 80 -14.05 -5.13 -6.60
N LEU A 81 -13.82 -3.87 -6.91
CA LEU A 81 -13.42 -2.86 -5.95
C LEU A 81 -14.68 -2.35 -5.24
N HIS A 82 -14.79 -2.56 -3.95
CA HIS A 82 -15.83 -1.97 -3.10
C HIS A 82 -15.47 -0.51 -2.89
N ARG A 83 -16.27 0.38 -3.48
CA ARG A 83 -16.08 1.84 -3.38
C ARG A 83 -16.94 2.38 -2.26
N GLU A 84 -16.34 3.23 -1.46
CA GLU A 84 -17.04 3.94 -0.43
C GLU A 84 -17.39 5.38 -0.84
N SER A 85 -18.40 5.92 -0.17
CA SER A 85 -18.73 7.33 -0.12
C SER A 85 -18.65 7.81 1.34
N GLY A 86 -18.11 9.02 1.54
CA GLY A 86 -17.95 9.60 2.89
C GLY A 86 -16.51 9.79 3.35
N ASN A 87 -15.52 9.09 2.75
CA ASN A 87 -14.09 9.28 3.05
C ASN A 87 -13.23 9.48 1.77
N ASN A 88 -13.82 10.03 0.74
CA ASN A 88 -13.14 10.34 -0.54
C ASN A 88 -12.48 9.11 -1.22
N GLY A 89 -12.95 7.90 -0.95
CA GLY A 89 -12.43 6.66 -1.52
C GLY A 89 -11.17 6.12 -0.82
N GLN A 90 -10.81 6.63 0.36
CA GLN A 90 -9.65 6.16 1.11
C GLN A 90 -9.81 4.73 1.64
N SER A 91 -11.05 4.32 1.92
CA SER A 91 -11.38 2.97 2.40
C SER A 91 -11.78 2.00 1.27
N ASN A 92 -11.56 2.36 -0.01
CA ASN A 92 -11.85 1.46 -1.12
C ASN A 92 -11.04 0.17 -1.02
N SER A 93 -11.68 -1.00 -1.11
CA SER A 93 -11.03 -2.30 -0.92
C SER A 93 -11.45 -3.32 -1.97
N LEU A 94 -10.56 -4.26 -2.29
CA LEU A 94 -10.91 -5.48 -3.03
C LEU A 94 -11.66 -6.49 -2.17
N LEU A 95 -11.55 -6.38 -0.84
CA LEU A 95 -12.23 -7.23 0.12
C LEU A 95 -13.59 -6.63 0.49
N GLU A 96 -14.52 -7.48 0.87
CA GLU A 96 -15.82 -7.05 1.35
C GLU A 96 -15.68 -6.39 2.72
N PRO A 97 -16.19 -5.15 2.92
CA PRO A 97 -16.20 -4.51 4.22
C PRO A 97 -16.93 -5.36 5.26
N PHE A 98 -16.39 -5.45 6.48
CA PHE A 98 -16.98 -6.21 7.57
C PHE A 98 -17.08 -5.35 8.84
N LYS A 99 -16.17 -5.47 9.81
CA LYS A 99 -16.20 -4.66 11.02
C LYS A 99 -15.94 -3.16 10.78
N HIS A 100 -15.30 -2.84 9.64
CA HIS A 100 -15.09 -1.45 9.23
C HIS A 100 -16.36 -0.62 9.28
N THR A 101 -17.49 -1.16 8.78
CA THR A 101 -18.77 -0.44 8.73
C THR A 101 -19.41 -0.23 10.12
N HIS A 102 -19.03 -1.04 11.10
CA HIS A 102 -19.48 -0.85 12.50
C HIS A 102 -18.64 0.21 13.22
N ILE A 103 -17.33 0.25 12.92
CA ILE A 103 -16.40 1.20 13.56
C ILE A 103 -16.56 2.59 12.93
N TYR A 104 -16.79 2.64 11.62
CA TYR A 104 -16.92 3.87 10.85
C TYR A 104 -18.29 3.94 10.13
N PRO A 105 -19.40 4.11 10.85
CA PRO A 105 -20.75 4.04 10.27
C PRO A 105 -21.07 5.14 9.26
N GLY A 106 -20.27 6.22 9.23
CA GLY A 106 -20.37 7.28 8.23
C GLY A 106 -19.75 6.94 6.89
N ILE A 107 -18.99 5.84 6.77
CA ILE A 107 -18.38 5.38 5.53
C ILE A 107 -19.27 4.29 4.93
N ILE A 108 -19.89 4.59 3.79
CA ILE A 108 -20.88 3.73 3.15
C ILE A 108 -20.27 3.12 1.88
N PHE A 109 -20.23 1.80 1.80
CA PHE A 109 -19.80 1.08 0.60
C PHE A 109 -21.00 0.81 -0.30
N ASP A 110 -21.35 1.76 -1.15
CA ASP A 110 -22.58 1.77 -1.96
C ASP A 110 -22.35 1.35 -3.42
N LYS A 111 -21.10 1.20 -3.85
CA LYS A 111 -20.74 0.89 -5.24
C LYS A 111 -19.69 -0.23 -5.34
N LYS A 112 -19.80 -0.98 -6.44
CA LYS A 112 -18.76 -1.95 -6.85
C LYS A 112 -18.30 -1.62 -8.25
N LEU A 113 -17.00 -1.57 -8.44
CA LEU A 113 -16.37 -1.32 -9.74
C LEU A 113 -15.50 -2.51 -10.12
N LYS A 114 -15.66 -3.05 -11.33
CA LYS A 114 -14.74 -4.06 -11.84
C LYS A 114 -13.38 -3.45 -12.15
N VAL A 115 -12.33 -3.99 -11.58
CA VAL A 115 -10.96 -3.58 -11.79
C VAL A 115 -10.08 -4.77 -12.16
N LYS A 116 -8.98 -4.50 -12.87
CA LYS A 116 -7.98 -5.52 -13.19
C LYS A 116 -7.01 -5.64 -12.05
N VAL A 117 -6.80 -6.87 -11.59
CA VAL A 117 -5.81 -7.24 -10.58
C VAL A 117 -4.65 -7.94 -11.28
N GLU A 118 -3.42 -7.61 -10.91
CA GLU A 118 -2.22 -8.23 -11.48
C GLU A 118 -1.16 -8.41 -10.38
N PRO A 119 -0.30 -9.44 -10.47
CA PRO A 119 0.82 -9.56 -9.53
C PRO A 119 1.86 -8.46 -9.78
N LEU A 120 2.47 -7.94 -8.72
CA LEU A 120 3.53 -6.94 -8.83
C LEU A 120 4.72 -7.45 -9.65
N ASP A 121 5.04 -8.74 -9.54
CA ASP A 121 6.13 -9.40 -10.27
C ASP A 121 5.99 -9.31 -11.79
N LYS A 122 4.80 -8.98 -12.30
CA LYS A 122 4.58 -8.72 -13.73
C LYS A 122 5.22 -7.40 -14.19
N TYR A 123 5.36 -6.43 -13.29
CA TYR A 123 5.79 -5.07 -13.62
C TYR A 123 7.16 -4.71 -13.09
N GLN A 124 7.51 -5.19 -11.90
CA GLN A 124 8.68 -4.72 -11.17
C GLN A 124 9.74 -5.80 -11.05
N THR A 125 10.79 -5.64 -11.85
CA THR A 125 11.99 -6.47 -11.81
C THR A 125 13.26 -5.65 -11.59
N SER A 126 13.17 -4.31 -11.63
CA SER A 126 14.34 -3.44 -11.54
C SER A 126 14.80 -3.26 -10.09
N PRO A 127 16.08 -3.46 -9.79
CA PRO A 127 16.65 -3.27 -8.45
C PRO A 127 16.72 -1.79 -8.01
N VAL A 128 16.34 -0.85 -8.87
CA VAL A 128 16.28 0.58 -8.48
C VAL A 128 15.15 0.85 -7.48
N PHE A 129 14.13 -0.02 -7.43
CA PHE A 129 13.06 0.05 -6.47
C PHE A 129 13.41 -0.79 -5.26
N ASN A 130 13.64 -0.15 -4.12
CA ASN A 130 14.00 -0.82 -2.89
C ASN A 130 13.05 -0.53 -1.70
N PHE A 131 11.99 0.23 -1.93
CA PHE A 131 10.98 0.54 -0.92
C PHE A 131 9.57 0.29 -1.47
N ILE A 132 8.81 -0.53 -0.75
CA ILE A 132 7.36 -0.69 -0.95
C ILE A 132 6.64 0.12 0.13
N ASN A 133 5.73 0.99 -0.30
CA ASN A 133 4.73 1.62 0.55
C ASN A 133 3.36 1.15 0.12
N MET A 134 2.56 0.58 1.03
CA MET A 134 1.34 -0.13 0.68
C MET A 134 0.21 0.16 1.67
N ASP A 135 -0.94 0.56 1.11
CA ASP A 135 -2.21 0.74 1.80
C ASP A 135 -3.31 0.31 0.83
N VAL A 136 -3.78 -0.92 0.97
CA VAL A 136 -4.77 -1.54 0.07
C VAL A 136 -5.97 -2.10 0.82
N GLN A 137 -6.16 -1.59 2.02
CA GLN A 137 -7.36 -1.79 2.83
C GLN A 137 -7.71 -3.27 3.01
N GLY A 138 -6.75 -4.03 3.60
CA GLY A 138 -6.87 -5.41 4.00
C GLY A 138 -6.33 -6.44 3.00
N SER A 139 -5.93 -6.04 1.79
CA SER A 139 -5.41 -6.94 0.74
C SER A 139 -3.88 -7.05 0.72
N GLU A 140 -3.17 -6.57 1.73
CA GLU A 140 -1.71 -6.44 1.79
C GLU A 140 -0.99 -7.78 1.57
N LEU A 141 -1.44 -8.84 2.23
CA LEU A 141 -0.86 -10.18 2.05
C LEU A 141 -1.02 -10.68 0.61
N ASN A 142 -2.17 -10.42 -0.03
CA ASN A 142 -2.39 -10.80 -1.42
C ASN A 142 -1.43 -10.10 -2.37
N VAL A 143 -1.12 -8.82 -2.11
CA VAL A 143 -0.12 -8.06 -2.86
C VAL A 143 1.27 -8.65 -2.66
N LEU A 144 1.67 -8.93 -1.42
CA LEU A 144 2.97 -9.53 -1.09
C LEU A 144 3.16 -10.92 -1.72
N LEU A 145 2.11 -11.74 -1.74
CA LEU A 145 2.12 -13.05 -2.43
C LEU A 145 2.39 -12.89 -3.95
N GLY A 146 1.88 -11.82 -4.57
CA GLY A 146 2.13 -11.48 -5.98
C GLY A 146 3.44 -10.75 -6.24
N ALA A 147 4.25 -10.50 -5.19
CA ALA A 147 5.51 -9.75 -5.22
C ALA A 147 6.74 -10.61 -4.89
N SER A 148 6.62 -11.93 -4.92
CA SER A 148 7.62 -12.86 -4.39
C SER A 148 9.02 -12.71 -5.02
N LYS A 149 9.11 -12.34 -6.29
CA LYS A 149 10.39 -12.06 -6.98
C LYS A 149 10.86 -10.63 -6.67
N THR A 150 9.95 -9.67 -6.71
CA THR A 150 10.24 -8.26 -6.44
C THR A 150 10.81 -8.07 -5.03
N LEU A 151 10.28 -8.78 -4.02
CA LEU A 151 10.74 -8.72 -2.63
C LEU A 151 12.24 -9.05 -2.45
N ASN A 152 12.86 -9.78 -3.37
CA ASN A 152 14.31 -10.03 -3.30
C ASN A 152 15.14 -8.74 -3.43
N ASN A 153 14.62 -7.73 -4.15
CA ASN A 153 15.28 -6.44 -4.38
C ASN A 153 14.81 -5.33 -3.43
N ILE A 154 13.83 -5.62 -2.57
CA ILE A 154 13.27 -4.65 -1.62
C ILE A 154 14.06 -4.70 -0.31
N ASP A 155 14.41 -3.53 0.22
CA ASP A 155 15.08 -3.36 1.51
C ASP A 155 14.09 -2.95 2.59
N TYR A 156 13.00 -2.24 2.23
CA TYR A 156 12.06 -1.63 3.16
C TYR A 156 10.62 -1.86 2.70
N VAL A 157 9.76 -2.27 3.62
CA VAL A 157 8.29 -2.36 3.41
C VAL A 157 7.59 -1.58 4.50
N MET A 158 6.80 -0.58 4.11
CA MET A 158 5.89 0.14 4.99
C MET A 158 4.46 -0.16 4.53
N THR A 159 3.61 -0.60 5.45
CA THR A 159 2.29 -1.10 5.07
C THR A 159 1.26 -0.86 6.15
N GLU A 160 0.00 -0.63 5.73
CA GLU A 160 -1.12 -0.77 6.66
C GLU A 160 -1.16 -2.20 7.21
N VAL A 161 -1.56 -2.32 8.47
CA VAL A 161 -1.68 -3.60 9.20
C VAL A 161 -2.95 -3.61 10.04
N ASN A 162 -3.49 -4.81 10.26
CA ASN A 162 -4.73 -4.97 10.99
C ASN A 162 -4.53 -5.91 12.20
N ARG A 163 -5.24 -5.63 13.31
CA ARG A 163 -5.41 -6.51 14.48
C ARG A 163 -6.80 -7.09 14.57
N ASP A 164 -7.70 -6.65 13.72
CA ASP A 164 -9.08 -7.14 13.66
C ASP A 164 -9.57 -7.22 12.21
N GLU A 165 -10.64 -7.98 11.98
CA GLU A 165 -11.20 -8.22 10.66
C GLU A 165 -12.04 -7.03 10.18
N LEU A 166 -11.39 -5.94 9.78
CA LEU A 166 -12.06 -4.77 9.21
C LEU A 166 -12.72 -5.09 7.87
N TYR A 167 -12.05 -5.89 7.07
CA TYR A 167 -12.54 -6.44 5.81
C TYR A 167 -12.53 -7.97 5.90
N LYS A 168 -13.49 -8.65 5.27
CA LYS A 168 -13.58 -10.11 5.33
C LYS A 168 -12.31 -10.78 4.83
N ASN A 169 -11.75 -11.66 5.66
CA ASN A 169 -10.51 -12.39 5.39
C ASN A 169 -9.29 -11.48 5.13
N CYS A 170 -9.26 -10.27 5.67
CA CYS A 170 -8.03 -9.46 5.67
C CYS A 170 -6.96 -10.16 6.50
N ALA A 171 -5.71 -9.99 6.10
CA ALA A 171 -4.57 -10.51 6.87
C ALA A 171 -4.39 -9.71 8.16
N TYR A 172 -3.98 -10.39 9.23
CA TYR A 172 -3.51 -9.75 10.45
C TYR A 172 -2.02 -9.44 10.38
N ILE A 173 -1.56 -8.59 11.27
CA ILE A 173 -0.13 -8.20 11.31
C ILE A 173 0.77 -9.42 11.45
N GLU A 174 0.36 -10.44 12.19
CA GLU A 174 1.13 -11.68 12.39
C GLU A 174 1.28 -12.49 11.09
N ASP A 175 0.29 -12.44 10.19
CA ASP A 175 0.35 -13.08 8.87
C ASP A 175 1.41 -12.40 7.99
N LEU A 176 1.46 -11.06 8.06
CA LEU A 176 2.48 -10.26 7.35
C LEU A 176 3.87 -10.49 7.93
N ASP A 177 4.02 -10.52 9.27
CA ASP A 177 5.27 -10.86 9.97
C ASP A 177 5.80 -12.22 9.49
N TYR A 178 4.93 -13.24 9.52
CA TYR A 178 5.30 -14.59 9.09
C TYR A 178 5.70 -14.65 7.63
N PHE A 179 4.95 -13.97 6.76
CA PHE A 179 5.26 -13.97 5.32
C PHE A 179 6.58 -13.25 5.03
N LEU A 180 6.75 -12.03 5.55
CA LEU A 180 7.92 -11.18 5.31
C LEU A 180 9.20 -11.77 5.94
N SER A 181 9.09 -12.50 7.05
CA SER A 181 10.24 -13.18 7.67
C SER A 181 10.93 -14.18 6.73
N LYS A 182 10.18 -14.81 5.79
CA LYS A 182 10.72 -15.72 4.77
C LYS A 182 11.64 -15.01 3.75
N TYR A 183 11.55 -13.68 3.67
CA TYR A 183 12.38 -12.82 2.84
C TYR A 183 13.41 -12.03 3.64
N ASN A 184 13.66 -12.44 4.91
CA ASN A 184 14.58 -11.82 5.85
C ASN A 184 14.18 -10.40 6.30
N PHE A 185 12.90 -10.05 6.26
CA PHE A 185 12.41 -8.81 6.84
C PHE A 185 12.11 -8.99 8.32
N GLU A 186 12.37 -7.94 9.09
CA GLU A 186 11.99 -7.80 10.49
C GLU A 186 11.15 -6.55 10.67
N ARG A 187 10.04 -6.65 11.40
CA ARG A 187 9.25 -5.48 11.81
C ARG A 187 10.03 -4.69 12.84
N VAL A 188 10.33 -3.42 12.54
CA VAL A 188 11.12 -2.52 13.39
C VAL A 188 10.30 -1.42 14.05
N GLU A 189 9.13 -1.11 13.50
CA GLU A 189 8.22 -0.09 14.03
C GLU A 189 6.76 -0.43 13.71
N GLU A 190 5.87 -0.07 14.61
CA GLU A 190 4.43 -0.08 14.38
C GLU A 190 3.78 1.12 15.06
N VAL A 191 2.75 1.67 14.43
CA VAL A 191 1.95 2.77 14.98
C VAL A 191 0.48 2.43 14.75
N TRP A 192 -0.31 2.46 15.81
CA TRP A 192 -1.73 2.12 15.76
C TRP A 192 -2.59 3.37 15.83
N ASP A 193 -3.76 3.32 15.19
CA ASP A 193 -4.74 4.38 15.30
C ASP A 193 -5.10 4.62 16.77
N ARG A 194 -5.18 5.90 17.17
CA ARG A 194 -5.35 6.27 18.58
C ARG A 194 -6.75 6.00 19.10
N ASP A 195 -7.74 6.21 18.24
CA ASP A 195 -9.15 6.11 18.61
C ASP A 195 -9.66 4.66 18.43
N ASN A 196 -9.11 3.96 17.44
CA ASN A 196 -9.48 2.59 17.10
C ASN A 196 -8.21 1.76 16.79
N PRO A 197 -7.48 1.26 17.80
CA PRO A 197 -6.18 0.60 17.63
C PRO A 197 -6.30 -0.82 17.03
N VAL A 198 -7.24 -0.99 16.10
CA VAL A 198 -7.48 -2.23 15.35
C VAL A 198 -6.79 -2.23 13.98
N TRP A 199 -6.31 -1.06 13.54
CA TRP A 199 -5.51 -0.88 12.35
C TRP A 199 -4.38 0.12 12.60
N GLY A 200 -3.35 0.07 11.77
CA GLY A 200 -2.18 0.89 11.95
C GLY A 200 -1.21 0.75 10.79
N ASP A 201 -0.01 1.29 10.96
CA ASP A 201 1.11 1.12 10.04
C ASP A 201 2.21 0.28 10.69
N ALA A 202 2.91 -0.51 9.89
CA ALA A 202 4.14 -1.20 10.28
C ALA A 202 5.25 -0.93 9.27
N LEU A 203 6.49 -0.84 9.79
CA LEU A 203 7.71 -0.76 8.99
C LEU A 203 8.53 -2.02 9.17
N TYR A 204 8.89 -2.63 8.06
CA TYR A 204 9.76 -3.81 7.97
C TYR A 204 11.05 -3.44 7.24
N ILE A 205 12.17 -3.92 7.76
CA ILE A 205 13.51 -3.71 7.18
C ILE A 205 14.15 -5.09 6.95
N LYS A 206 14.76 -5.27 5.77
CA LYS A 206 15.49 -6.48 5.43
C LYS A 206 16.82 -6.51 6.20
N LYS A 207 17.14 -7.68 6.78
CA LYS A 207 18.42 -7.95 7.47
C LYS A 207 19.55 -8.27 6.51
#